data_5a9415cbdc100174ee9cf51eda5d4922
#
_entry.id   5a9415cbdc100174ee9cf51eda5d4922
#
_cell.length_a   1.000
_cell.length_b   1.000
_cell.length_c   1.000
_cell.angle_alpha   90.00
_cell.angle_beta   90.00
_cell.angle_gamma   90.00
#
_symmetry.space_group_name_H-M   'P 1'
#
loop_
_entity.id
_entity.type
_entity.pdbx_description
1 polymer ?
#
loop_
_entity_poly.entity_id
_entity_poly.type
_entity_poly.pdbx_seq_one_letter_code
_entity_poly.pdbx_strand_id
1 'polypeptide(L)'
;MSRTAAALLATVWLAGCSSGLNDPYPVAERGQTIFYTAFTERPKHLDPVQSYSEDEASFLYQIVEPPLQYHYLKRPYVLEPATAVGMPVLRRYDRNGRELPETADASRVDRTVVEVRIKPGILYQPHPAFARKADGAPRYVPLAPDDLRGVRGIGDFAHADTRELVAADYVHQIKRLAHPRLHSPIFELMAEYIPGL
;
A
#
# COMPACT_ATOMS: atom_id res chain seq x y z
N MET A 1 -32.21 -39.28 -41.48
CA MET A 1 -30.88 -38.79 -41.10
C MET A 1 -30.07 -39.98 -40.64
N SER A 2 -28.94 -40.26 -41.29
CA SER A 2 -28.06 -41.41 -41.02
C SER A 2 -27.47 -41.24 -39.61
N ARG A 3 -27.31 -42.36 -38.88
CA ARG A 3 -26.65 -42.41 -37.53
C ARG A 3 -25.24 -41.78 -37.55
N THR A 4 -24.60 -41.83 -38.69
CA THR A 4 -23.30 -41.19 -38.93
C THR A 4 -23.35 -39.67 -38.99
N ALA A 5 -24.42 -39.07 -39.51
CA ALA A 5 -24.58 -37.62 -39.56
C ALA A 5 -24.87 -37.05 -38.15
N ALA A 6 -25.60 -37.78 -37.32
CA ALA A 6 -25.88 -37.39 -35.92
C ALA A 6 -24.61 -37.48 -35.05
N ALA A 7 -23.76 -38.46 -35.26
CA ALA A 7 -22.48 -38.59 -34.54
C ALA A 7 -21.48 -37.50 -34.94
N LEU A 8 -21.42 -37.09 -36.20
CA LEU A 8 -20.58 -35.97 -36.67
C LEU A 8 -21.04 -34.61 -36.10
N LEU A 9 -22.35 -34.37 -36.01
CA LEU A 9 -22.88 -33.16 -35.35
C LEU A 9 -22.57 -33.11 -33.86
N ALA A 10 -22.64 -34.26 -33.16
CA ALA A 10 -22.33 -34.31 -31.71
C ALA A 10 -20.82 -34.04 -31.44
N THR A 11 -19.92 -34.49 -32.34
CA THR A 11 -18.48 -34.20 -32.19
C THR A 11 -18.13 -32.75 -32.44
N VAL A 12 -18.83 -32.04 -33.32
CA VAL A 12 -18.62 -30.62 -33.56
C VAL A 12 -19.08 -29.78 -32.36
N TRP A 13 -20.15 -30.18 -31.64
CA TRP A 13 -20.61 -29.49 -30.46
C TRP A 13 -19.69 -29.68 -29.24
N LEU A 14 -19.00 -30.80 -29.14
CA LEU A 14 -18.01 -31.07 -28.09
C LEU A 14 -16.67 -30.34 -28.29
N ALA A 15 -16.32 -30.02 -29.56
CA ALA A 15 -15.12 -29.25 -29.86
C ALA A 15 -15.24 -27.74 -29.58
N GLY A 16 -16.45 -27.23 -29.37
CA GLY A 16 -16.71 -25.81 -29.07
C GLY A 16 -16.35 -25.38 -27.65
N CYS A 17 -16.03 -26.31 -26.74
CA CYS A 17 -15.62 -26.03 -25.37
C CYS A 17 -14.10 -26.02 -25.17
N SER A 18 -13.32 -25.77 -26.23
CA SER A 18 -11.89 -25.58 -26.03
C SER A 18 -11.63 -24.24 -25.34
N SER A 19 -10.91 -24.28 -24.23
CA SER A 19 -10.54 -23.20 -23.32
C SER A 19 -9.80 -22.01 -23.95
N GLY A 20 -9.79 -21.89 -25.29
CA GLY A 20 -9.07 -20.85 -26.01
C GLY A 20 -9.91 -19.72 -26.59
N LEU A 21 -11.26 -19.88 -26.68
CA LEU A 21 -12.08 -18.92 -27.41
C LEU A 21 -12.45 -17.66 -26.61
N ASN A 22 -12.35 -17.68 -25.27
CA ASN A 22 -12.66 -16.55 -24.39
C ASN A 22 -11.59 -16.36 -23.31
N ASP A 23 -10.35 -16.78 -23.55
CA ASP A 23 -9.24 -16.57 -22.64
C ASP A 23 -8.41 -15.37 -23.12
N PRO A 24 -8.62 -14.16 -22.55
CA PRO A 24 -7.91 -12.95 -22.96
C PRO A 24 -6.48 -12.90 -22.41
N TYR A 25 -6.08 -13.88 -21.61
CA TYR A 25 -4.82 -13.82 -20.88
C TYR A 25 -3.68 -14.53 -21.63
N PRO A 26 -2.42 -14.07 -21.45
CA PRO A 26 -1.27 -14.67 -22.11
C PRO A 26 -1.10 -16.16 -21.77
N VAL A 27 -0.79 -16.97 -22.78
CA VAL A 27 -0.55 -18.42 -22.59
C VAL A 27 0.56 -18.70 -21.57
N ALA A 28 1.56 -17.80 -21.48
CA ALA A 28 2.67 -17.90 -20.53
C ALA A 28 2.23 -17.79 -19.06
N GLU A 29 1.03 -17.26 -18.80
CA GLU A 29 0.49 -17.09 -17.46
C GLU A 29 -0.37 -18.29 -17.01
N ARG A 30 -0.61 -19.24 -17.90
CA ARG A 30 -1.38 -20.44 -17.59
C ARG A 30 -0.68 -21.27 -16.51
N GLY A 31 -1.44 -21.63 -15.47
CA GLY A 31 -0.92 -22.39 -14.34
C GLY A 31 -0.27 -21.54 -13.24
N GLN A 32 -0.22 -20.23 -13.41
CA GLN A 32 0.17 -19.31 -12.35
C GLN A 32 -1.06 -18.92 -11.51
N THR A 33 -0.84 -18.65 -10.22
CA THR A 33 -1.89 -18.12 -9.34
C THR A 33 -1.96 -16.61 -9.52
N ILE A 34 -2.74 -16.15 -10.50
CA ILE A 34 -2.91 -14.73 -10.82
C ILE A 34 -4.37 -14.34 -10.55
N PHE A 35 -4.57 -13.27 -9.79
CA PHE A 35 -5.87 -12.64 -9.60
C PHE A 35 -5.99 -11.46 -10.56
N TYR A 36 -6.83 -11.60 -11.58
CA TYR A 36 -7.11 -10.52 -12.53
C TYR A 36 -8.27 -9.67 -12.02
N THR A 37 -8.08 -8.38 -12.05
CA THR A 37 -9.13 -7.40 -11.70
C THR A 37 -9.14 -6.26 -12.69
N ALA A 38 -10.18 -5.45 -12.64
CA ALA A 38 -10.33 -4.26 -13.47
C ALA A 38 -10.66 -3.06 -12.59
N PHE A 39 -10.30 -1.89 -13.04
CA PHE A 39 -10.67 -0.62 -12.44
C PHE A 39 -11.39 0.25 -13.49
N THR A 40 -12.28 1.10 -13.05
CA THR A 40 -13.12 1.92 -13.92
C THR A 40 -12.46 3.23 -14.32
N GLU A 41 -11.64 3.77 -13.44
CA GLU A 41 -10.91 5.01 -13.66
C GLU A 41 -9.41 4.83 -13.45
N ARG A 42 -8.62 5.54 -14.25
CA ARG A 42 -7.16 5.54 -14.08
C ARG A 42 -6.80 6.24 -12.77
N PRO A 43 -5.98 5.62 -11.90
CA PRO A 43 -5.45 6.27 -10.71
C PRO A 43 -4.71 7.56 -11.08
N LYS A 44 -5.01 8.65 -10.40
CA LYS A 44 -4.36 9.97 -10.59
C LYS A 44 -3.10 10.07 -9.77
N HIS A 45 -3.15 9.52 -8.55
CA HIS A 45 -2.05 9.57 -7.59
C HIS A 45 -1.86 8.19 -6.94
N LEU A 46 -0.62 7.76 -6.83
CA LEU A 46 -0.21 6.59 -6.05
C LEU A 46 0.65 7.00 -4.84
N ASP A 47 0.58 8.26 -4.46
CA ASP A 47 1.18 8.81 -3.25
C ASP A 47 0.10 8.88 -2.16
N PRO A 48 0.26 8.20 -1.00
CA PRO A 48 -0.73 8.19 0.07
C PRO A 48 -1.07 9.59 0.63
N VAL A 49 -0.21 10.58 0.42
CA VAL A 49 -0.47 11.97 0.84
C VAL A 49 -1.51 12.66 -0.06
N GLN A 50 -1.54 12.32 -1.34
CA GLN A 50 -2.37 12.97 -2.36
C GLN A 50 -3.58 12.14 -2.78
N SER A 51 -3.53 10.83 -2.54
CA SER A 51 -4.59 9.91 -2.91
C SER A 51 -5.81 10.09 -2.01
N TYR A 52 -7.01 10.08 -2.61
CA TYR A 52 -8.28 10.16 -1.88
C TYR A 52 -9.42 9.37 -2.55
N SER A 53 -9.18 8.71 -3.67
CA SER A 53 -10.21 7.92 -4.36
C SER A 53 -10.15 6.44 -3.99
N GLU A 54 -11.28 5.74 -4.12
CA GLU A 54 -11.38 4.30 -3.89
C GLU A 54 -10.53 3.51 -4.90
N ASP A 55 -10.50 3.96 -6.17
CA ASP A 55 -9.68 3.35 -7.22
C ASP A 55 -8.19 3.39 -6.86
N GLU A 56 -7.71 4.53 -6.32
CA GLU A 56 -6.32 4.70 -5.86
C GLU A 56 -6.04 3.86 -4.61
N ALA A 57 -6.98 3.84 -3.67
CA ALA A 57 -6.85 3.09 -2.42
C ALA A 57 -6.65 1.59 -2.68
N SER A 58 -7.33 1.02 -3.69
CA SER A 58 -7.20 -0.38 -4.06
C SER A 58 -5.77 -0.78 -4.47
N PHE A 59 -5.03 0.14 -5.10
CA PHE A 59 -3.61 -0.05 -5.41
C PHE A 59 -2.71 0.21 -4.20
N LEU A 60 -3.00 1.29 -3.45
CA LEU A 60 -2.16 1.68 -2.32
C LEU A 60 -2.14 0.62 -1.22
N TYR A 61 -3.27 -0.03 -0.94
CA TYR A 61 -3.33 -1.13 0.04
C TYR A 61 -2.53 -2.37 -0.36
N GLN A 62 -2.14 -2.50 -1.62
CA GLN A 62 -1.24 -3.57 -2.09
C GLN A 62 0.24 -3.19 -1.99
N ILE A 63 0.56 -1.90 -1.84
CA ILE A 63 1.92 -1.37 -1.90
C ILE A 63 2.41 -0.90 -0.53
N VAL A 64 1.50 -0.31 0.27
CA VAL A 64 1.84 0.37 1.52
C VAL A 64 1.12 -0.28 2.69
N GLU A 65 1.88 -0.65 3.72
CA GLU A 65 1.33 -1.25 4.95
C GLU A 65 1.26 -0.22 6.08
N PRO A 66 0.08 -0.06 6.72
CA PRO A 66 -0.06 0.79 7.90
C PRO A 66 0.45 0.08 9.17
N PRO A 67 0.65 0.81 10.28
CA PRO A 67 0.98 0.19 11.57
C PRO A 67 -0.09 -0.77 12.09
N LEU A 68 -1.36 -0.46 11.85
CA LEU A 68 -2.53 -1.23 12.25
C LEU A 68 -3.44 -1.44 11.04
N GLN A 69 -4.15 -2.55 11.04
CA GLN A 69 -5.16 -2.86 10.02
C GLN A 69 -6.42 -3.45 10.65
N TYR A 70 -7.53 -3.45 9.95
CA TYR A 70 -8.70 -4.21 10.34
C TYR A 70 -8.56 -5.67 9.97
N HIS A 71 -8.89 -6.56 10.90
CA HIS A 71 -8.94 -7.98 10.61
C HIS A 71 -9.94 -8.26 9.49
N TYR A 72 -9.50 -8.95 8.45
CA TYR A 72 -10.24 -9.16 7.21
C TYR A 72 -11.65 -9.77 7.40
N LEU A 73 -11.80 -10.77 8.26
CA LEU A 73 -13.03 -11.52 8.40
C LEU A 73 -13.88 -11.18 9.64
N LYS A 74 -13.28 -10.56 10.66
CA LYS A 74 -14.00 -10.37 11.94
C LYS A 74 -15.03 -9.24 11.85
N ARG A 75 -16.22 -9.53 12.37
CA ARG A 75 -17.29 -8.55 12.59
C ARG A 75 -17.81 -8.70 14.03
N PRO A 76 -18.01 -7.62 14.81
CA PRO A 76 -17.68 -6.24 14.48
C PRO A 76 -16.19 -6.07 14.13
N TYR A 77 -15.84 -4.94 13.50
CA TYR A 77 -14.46 -4.67 13.08
C TYR A 77 -13.48 -4.73 14.24
N VAL A 78 -12.39 -5.46 14.07
CA VAL A 78 -11.31 -5.62 15.06
C VAL A 78 -10.02 -5.12 14.45
N LEU A 79 -9.37 -4.15 15.13
CA LEU A 79 -8.02 -3.73 14.77
C LEU A 79 -6.99 -4.76 15.20
N GLU A 80 -5.99 -4.97 14.37
CA GLU A 80 -4.83 -5.82 14.64
C GLU A 80 -3.53 -5.16 14.17
N PRO A 81 -2.38 -5.52 14.78
CA PRO A 81 -1.10 -5.02 14.36
C PRO A 81 -0.72 -5.53 12.96
N ALA A 82 -0.38 -4.62 12.02
CA ALA A 82 0.25 -4.94 10.75
C ALA A 82 1.78 -4.79 10.87
N THR A 83 2.32 -3.58 10.69
CA THR A 83 3.76 -3.34 10.90
C THR A 83 4.11 -2.98 12.34
N ALA A 84 3.13 -2.70 13.21
CA ALA A 84 3.37 -2.50 14.64
C ALA A 84 3.65 -3.82 15.36
N VAL A 85 4.48 -3.78 16.41
CA VAL A 85 4.78 -4.92 17.30
C VAL A 85 3.52 -5.41 18.02
N GLY A 86 2.63 -4.50 18.36
CA GLY A 86 1.40 -4.75 19.10
C GLY A 86 0.44 -3.58 18.99
N MET A 87 -0.65 -3.61 19.75
CA MET A 87 -1.56 -2.49 19.83
C MET A 87 -0.85 -1.28 20.46
N PRO A 88 -1.20 -0.04 20.05
CA PRO A 88 -0.62 1.17 20.60
C PRO A 88 -0.82 1.29 22.12
N VAL A 89 0.15 1.89 22.79
CA VAL A 89 0.01 2.30 24.18
C VAL A 89 -0.57 3.71 24.20
N LEU A 90 -1.68 3.89 24.90
CA LEU A 90 -2.37 5.17 25.05
C LEU A 90 -2.06 5.79 26.42
N ARG A 91 -1.56 7.02 26.42
CA ARG A 91 -1.36 7.80 27.65
C ARG A 91 -2.16 9.09 27.56
N ARG A 92 -2.97 9.36 28.59
CA ARG A 92 -3.84 10.52 28.65
C ARG A 92 -3.26 11.55 29.60
N TYR A 93 -3.34 12.82 29.23
CA TYR A 93 -2.80 13.93 30.03
C TYR A 93 -3.85 15.01 30.21
N ASP A 94 -3.86 15.63 31.41
CA ASP A 94 -4.66 16.83 31.69
C ASP A 94 -3.97 18.10 31.15
N ARG A 95 -4.64 19.26 31.30
CA ARG A 95 -4.12 20.56 30.86
C ARG A 95 -2.81 20.99 31.55
N ASN A 96 -2.52 20.40 32.71
CA ASN A 96 -1.29 20.66 33.46
C ASN A 96 -0.17 19.70 33.08
N GLY A 97 -0.40 18.79 32.10
CA GLY A 97 0.56 17.79 31.67
C GLY A 97 0.70 16.61 32.63
N ARG A 98 -0.21 16.44 33.59
CA ARG A 98 -0.22 15.29 34.50
C ARG A 98 -0.87 14.08 33.80
N GLU A 99 -0.22 12.94 33.90
CA GLU A 99 -0.76 11.68 33.35
C GLU A 99 -2.02 11.25 34.16
N LEU A 100 -3.05 10.90 33.42
CA LEU A 100 -4.32 10.44 33.95
C LEU A 100 -4.45 8.94 33.84
N PRO A 101 -5.15 8.27 34.77
CA PRO A 101 -5.44 6.83 34.64
C PRO A 101 -6.32 6.56 33.41
N GLU A 102 -6.28 5.32 32.92
CA GLU A 102 -7.05 4.91 31.74
C GLU A 102 -8.57 5.11 31.93
N THR A 103 -9.05 5.01 33.16
CA THR A 103 -10.44 5.18 33.58
C THR A 103 -10.85 6.63 33.80
N ALA A 104 -9.97 7.61 33.51
CA ALA A 104 -10.28 9.01 33.72
C ALA A 104 -11.45 9.45 32.84
N ASP A 105 -12.29 10.34 33.39
CA ASP A 105 -13.35 10.99 32.63
C ASP A 105 -12.78 11.75 31.44
N ALA A 106 -13.42 11.60 30.28
CA ALA A 106 -12.96 12.21 29.01
C ALA A 106 -12.86 13.74 29.10
N SER A 107 -13.73 14.39 29.91
CA SER A 107 -13.71 15.85 30.12
C SER A 107 -12.43 16.37 30.77
N ARG A 108 -11.67 15.50 31.44
CA ARG A 108 -10.38 15.82 32.07
C ARG A 108 -9.19 15.68 31.15
N VAL A 109 -9.39 14.97 30.01
CA VAL A 109 -8.32 14.69 29.06
C VAL A 109 -8.13 15.90 28.14
N ASP A 110 -6.93 16.48 28.17
CA ASP A 110 -6.52 17.53 27.25
C ASP A 110 -5.85 16.97 26.00
N ARG A 111 -5.00 15.96 26.17
CA ARG A 111 -4.33 15.27 25.06
C ARG A 111 -4.14 13.79 25.34
N THR A 112 -4.09 13.02 24.25
CA THR A 112 -3.72 11.60 24.28
C THR A 112 -2.43 11.41 23.49
N VAL A 113 -1.43 10.78 24.08
CA VAL A 113 -0.23 10.32 23.39
C VAL A 113 -0.45 8.88 22.97
N VAL A 114 -0.26 8.62 21.69
CA VAL A 114 -0.38 7.29 21.09
C VAL A 114 1.03 6.80 20.73
N GLU A 115 1.54 5.83 21.50
CA GLU A 115 2.85 5.23 21.26
C GLU A 115 2.71 3.99 20.40
N VAL A 116 3.32 4.01 19.21
CA VAL A 116 3.34 2.90 18.26
C VAL A 116 4.77 2.42 18.10
N ARG A 117 5.02 1.12 18.31
CA ARG A 117 6.32 0.49 18.10
C ARG A 117 6.31 -0.32 16.82
N ILE A 118 7.24 -0.04 15.91
CA ILE A 118 7.34 -0.72 14.63
C ILE A 118 8.17 -1.99 14.79
N LYS A 119 7.73 -3.09 14.14
CA LYS A 119 8.46 -4.36 14.10
C LYS A 119 9.84 -4.16 13.44
N PRO A 120 10.90 -4.68 14.02
CA PRO A 120 12.21 -4.69 13.36
C PRO A 120 12.24 -5.68 12.20
N GLY A 121 13.16 -5.48 11.25
CA GLY A 121 13.42 -6.41 10.15
C GLY A 121 12.43 -6.39 8.99
N ILE A 122 11.47 -5.49 8.97
CA ILE A 122 10.60 -5.29 7.81
C ILE A 122 11.40 -4.53 6.75
N LEU A 123 11.56 -5.13 5.58
CA LEU A 123 12.29 -4.52 4.47
C LEU A 123 11.33 -3.95 3.43
N TYR A 124 11.70 -2.81 2.87
CA TYR A 124 11.08 -2.33 1.65
C TYR A 124 11.37 -3.27 0.48
N GLN A 125 10.48 -3.28 -0.51
CA GLN A 125 10.77 -3.93 -1.77
C GLN A 125 12.01 -3.28 -2.42
N PRO A 126 12.86 -4.07 -3.10
CA PRO A 126 14.00 -3.51 -3.83
C PRO A 126 13.55 -2.41 -4.80
N HIS A 127 14.18 -1.25 -4.68
CA HIS A 127 13.81 -0.07 -5.46
C HIS A 127 15.06 0.75 -5.83
N PRO A 128 15.14 1.34 -7.02
CA PRO A 128 16.29 2.15 -7.43
C PRO A 128 16.54 3.37 -6.53
N ALA A 129 15.51 3.89 -5.85
CA ALA A 129 15.67 4.99 -4.89
C ALA A 129 16.56 4.61 -3.69
N PHE A 130 16.69 3.33 -3.36
CA PHE A 130 17.56 2.83 -2.29
C PHE A 130 18.96 2.49 -2.77
N ALA A 131 19.19 2.44 -4.08
CA ALA A 131 20.50 2.11 -4.64
C ALA A 131 21.55 3.15 -4.25
N ARG A 132 22.74 2.65 -3.80
CA ARG A 132 23.86 3.44 -3.33
C ARG A 132 25.08 3.28 -4.24
N LYS A 133 25.89 4.34 -4.28
CA LYS A 133 27.25 4.31 -4.84
C LYS A 133 28.21 3.71 -3.81
N ALA A 134 29.44 3.41 -4.22
CA ALA A 134 30.46 2.88 -3.33
C ALA A 134 30.81 3.79 -2.13
N ASP A 135 30.61 5.09 -2.28
CA ASP A 135 30.78 6.12 -1.24
C ASP A 135 29.56 6.26 -0.32
N GLY A 136 28.50 5.45 -0.51
CA GLY A 136 27.24 5.49 0.24
C GLY A 136 26.23 6.54 -0.22
N ALA A 137 26.58 7.42 -1.18
CA ALA A 137 25.64 8.40 -1.72
C ALA A 137 24.52 7.73 -2.54
N PRO A 138 23.31 8.33 -2.60
CA PRO A 138 22.26 7.85 -3.47
C PRO A 138 22.73 7.78 -4.92
N ARG A 139 22.50 6.63 -5.58
CA ARG A 139 23.01 6.42 -6.95
C ARG A 139 22.32 7.30 -7.97
N TYR A 140 21.02 7.44 -7.87
CA TYR A 140 20.17 8.13 -8.84
C TYR A 140 19.68 9.51 -8.33
N VAL A 141 20.50 10.20 -7.52
CA VAL A 141 20.19 11.55 -7.05
C VAL A 141 21.41 12.46 -7.25
N PRO A 142 21.29 13.50 -8.10
CA PRO A 142 20.18 13.76 -9.01
C PRO A 142 20.09 12.70 -10.11
N LEU A 143 18.88 12.46 -10.63
CA LEU A 143 18.66 11.54 -11.75
C LEU A 143 19.19 12.18 -13.04
N ALA A 144 20.14 11.55 -13.69
CA ALA A 144 20.72 12.03 -14.96
C ALA A 144 19.96 11.45 -16.17
N PRO A 145 19.95 12.15 -17.34
CA PRO A 145 19.32 11.62 -18.56
C PRO A 145 19.85 10.24 -18.98
N ASP A 146 21.13 9.98 -18.73
CA ASP A 146 21.75 8.68 -19.05
C ASP A 146 21.24 7.55 -18.16
N ASP A 147 20.82 7.84 -16.93
CA ASP A 147 20.19 6.86 -16.03
C ASP A 147 18.84 6.38 -16.54
N LEU A 148 18.20 7.14 -17.42
CA LEU A 148 16.90 6.83 -18.01
C LEU A 148 17.01 6.15 -19.38
N ARG A 149 18.23 5.97 -19.93
CA ARG A 149 18.42 5.38 -21.25
C ARG A 149 18.00 3.92 -21.26
N GLY A 150 16.94 3.60 -22.02
CA GLY A 150 16.36 2.26 -22.10
C GLY A 150 15.46 1.86 -20.94
N VAL A 151 15.27 2.74 -19.94
CA VAL A 151 14.37 2.51 -18.82
C VAL A 151 12.94 2.82 -19.22
N ARG A 152 12.05 1.83 -19.11
CA ARG A 152 10.60 1.94 -19.36
C ARG A 152 9.80 1.84 -18.06
N GLY A 153 10.37 1.21 -17.04
CA GLY A 153 9.77 1.03 -15.73
C GLY A 153 10.82 0.87 -14.62
N ILE A 154 10.35 0.79 -13.39
CA ILE A 154 11.22 0.69 -12.19
C ILE A 154 12.13 -0.54 -12.26
N GLY A 155 11.64 -1.66 -12.84
CA GLY A 155 12.42 -2.90 -12.97
C GLY A 155 13.58 -2.86 -13.96
N ASP A 156 13.63 -1.83 -14.82
CA ASP A 156 14.68 -1.70 -15.86
C ASP A 156 15.94 -0.98 -15.33
N PHE A 157 15.89 -0.42 -14.13
CA PHE A 157 17.07 0.16 -13.51
C PHE A 157 18.13 -0.91 -13.18
N ALA A 158 19.37 -0.67 -13.57
CA ALA A 158 20.47 -1.63 -13.39
C ALA A 158 20.80 -1.90 -11.91
N HIS A 159 20.43 -1.00 -11.02
CA HIS A 159 20.70 -1.14 -9.59
C HIS A 159 19.44 -0.81 -8.79
N ALA A 160 19.07 -1.73 -7.93
CA ALA A 160 18.05 -1.56 -6.91
C ALA A 160 18.61 -2.07 -5.58
N ASP A 161 18.14 -1.52 -4.48
CA ASP A 161 18.50 -1.93 -3.14
C ASP A 161 17.30 -1.82 -2.23
N THR A 162 17.42 -2.26 -1.01
CA THR A 162 16.38 -2.20 0.02
C THR A 162 16.90 -1.51 1.27
N ARG A 163 15.98 -1.17 2.16
CA ARG A 163 16.29 -0.74 3.53
C ARG A 163 15.20 -1.17 4.49
N GLU A 164 15.50 -1.15 5.76
CA GLU A 164 14.54 -1.42 6.81
C GLU A 164 13.52 -0.28 6.94
N LEU A 165 12.24 -0.66 7.14
CA LEU A 165 11.16 0.24 7.53
C LEU A 165 11.35 0.61 9.01
N VAL A 166 11.37 1.91 9.28
CA VAL A 166 11.55 2.44 10.64
C VAL A 166 10.45 3.44 11.00
N ALA A 167 10.27 3.73 12.28
CA ALA A 167 9.26 4.69 12.76
C ALA A 167 9.39 6.07 12.10
N ALA A 168 10.61 6.49 11.75
CA ALA A 168 10.87 7.75 11.06
C ALA A 168 10.18 7.85 9.69
N ASP A 169 9.88 6.73 9.03
CA ASP A 169 9.17 6.71 7.74
C ASP A 169 7.72 7.15 7.91
N TYR A 170 7.06 6.66 8.95
CA TYR A 170 5.69 7.09 9.30
C TYR A 170 5.65 8.55 9.74
N VAL A 171 6.63 8.99 10.56
CA VAL A 171 6.75 10.40 10.96
C VAL A 171 6.96 11.28 9.73
N HIS A 172 7.80 10.86 8.78
CA HIS A 172 8.01 11.58 7.53
C HIS A 172 6.73 11.68 6.72
N GLN A 173 5.99 10.58 6.59
CA GLN A 173 4.71 10.54 5.88
C GLN A 173 3.67 11.49 6.50
N ILE A 174 3.56 11.52 7.84
CA ILE A 174 2.66 12.44 8.54
C ILE A 174 3.06 13.90 8.26
N LYS A 175 4.34 14.24 8.38
CA LYS A 175 4.84 15.60 8.08
C LYS A 175 4.59 16.02 6.63
N ARG A 176 4.59 15.08 5.68
CA ARG A 176 4.28 15.36 4.28
C ARG A 176 2.83 15.81 4.07
N LEU A 177 1.89 15.43 4.94
CA LEU A 177 0.51 15.92 4.87
C LEU A 177 0.44 17.46 4.97
N ALA A 178 1.29 18.05 5.80
CA ALA A 178 1.37 19.51 5.99
C ALA A 178 2.21 20.23 4.91
N HIS A 179 2.80 19.50 3.96
CA HIS A 179 3.68 20.11 2.97
C HIS A 179 2.88 20.88 1.91
N PRO A 180 3.09 22.23 1.74
CA PRO A 180 2.21 23.08 0.95
C PRO A 180 2.17 22.75 -0.55
N ARG A 181 3.19 22.06 -1.09
CA ARG A 181 3.22 21.65 -2.49
C ARG A 181 2.51 20.33 -2.78
N LEU A 182 2.14 19.58 -1.76
CA LEU A 182 1.51 18.27 -1.93
C LEU A 182 -0.02 18.36 -1.92
N HIS A 183 -0.57 19.45 -1.38
CA HIS A 183 -2.02 19.70 -1.36
C HIS A 183 -2.82 18.49 -0.89
N SER A 184 -2.42 17.94 0.28
CA SER A 184 -3.07 16.75 0.81
C SER A 184 -4.56 17.01 1.09
N PRO A 185 -5.47 16.21 0.52
CA PRO A 185 -6.91 16.40 0.73
C PRO A 185 -7.36 16.07 2.16
N ILE A 186 -6.53 15.37 2.94
CA ILE A 186 -6.84 14.99 4.32
C ILE A 186 -6.08 15.82 5.36
N PHE A 187 -5.31 16.82 4.93
CA PHE A 187 -4.48 17.60 5.86
C PHE A 187 -5.32 18.28 6.96
N GLU A 188 -6.38 18.99 6.60
CA GLU A 188 -7.22 19.70 7.56
C GLU A 188 -7.83 18.75 8.59
N LEU A 189 -8.36 17.62 8.11
CA LEU A 189 -8.90 16.57 8.99
C LEU A 189 -7.84 16.05 9.97
N MET A 190 -6.63 15.78 9.49
CA MET A 190 -5.56 15.23 10.33
C MET A 190 -5.04 16.27 11.34
N ALA A 191 -5.01 17.55 10.96
CA ALA A 191 -4.58 18.64 11.83
C ALA A 191 -5.52 18.86 13.03
N GLU A 192 -6.81 18.51 12.91
CA GLU A 192 -7.74 18.52 14.04
C GLU A 192 -7.37 17.52 15.13
N TYR A 193 -6.77 16.38 14.75
CA TYR A 193 -6.44 15.29 15.66
C TYR A 193 -4.97 15.25 16.09
N ILE A 194 -4.07 15.83 15.31
CA ILE A 194 -2.62 15.81 15.56
C ILE A 194 -2.14 17.23 15.87
N PRO A 195 -2.03 17.61 17.16
CA PRO A 195 -1.56 18.92 17.53
C PRO A 195 -0.16 19.23 16.97
N GLY A 196 -0.04 20.32 16.24
CA GLY A 196 1.21 20.79 15.67
C GLY A 196 1.58 20.20 14.28
N LEU A 197 0.63 19.54 13.64
CA LEU A 197 0.77 19.12 12.26
C LEU A 197 0.72 20.32 11.30
#